data_4a873cb006105976346cdefe5e6f4b45
#
_entry.id   4a873cb006105976346cdefe5e6f4b45
#
_cell.length_a   1.000
_cell.length_b   1.000
_cell.length_c   1.000
_cell.angle_alpha   90.00
_cell.angle_beta   90.00
_cell.angle_gamma   90.00
#
_symmetry.space_group_name_H-M   'P 1'
#
loop_
_entity.id
_entity.type
_entity.pdbx_description
1 polymer ?
#
loop_
_entity_poly.entity_id
_entity_poly.type
_entity_poly.pdbx_seq_one_letter_code
_entity_poly.pdbx_strand_id
1 'polypeptide(L)'
;MNISLCRLCAVLAGGVLMSLTALHAAEAKKADTRPNILFIIVDQQHAEMLSCAGNPNLKTPAMDSLAASGARFSLSYCADPVCVPSRYSMMTGTMPSRVRMETNEDSNKSKVSPALLQNTMGQIFSKAGYETIYGGKAHFPMSIEDAGFKQYDRKNGTDLAGKGLAKNSVQFIRQPHAKPFLMVSSFINPHDICFMAISSAKKPGTITGPKPMMDAMKIPAGVTREDFFAKLCPPLPANHAIPLGEPESILAADQRGFRVHARNEWSEEEWRMHRWTYARLTEEVDSQIGEVLKALKETGLDENTLVVFTSDHGDMDGSHRLEHKSVLYDEASRVPFIVSWKGVTKAGLIDKEHLVSTGLDIIPTLCDFAGIPLPVELKGRSVRALAEGRAPASWRETVVTENGGSRMLRSARYKYVVYATGKRNEMLTDMKDDPGEMTNLALDPAFASVLTEHRRLLKEWYPENGEVLEAKYNIKGN
;
A
#
# COMPACT_ATOMS: atom_id res chain seq x y z
N MET A 1 -55.94 28.09 90.68
CA MET A 1 -56.28 28.88 89.50
C MET A 1 -55.13 28.64 88.45
N ASN A 2 -55.49 28.07 87.34
CA ASN A 2 -54.79 28.04 86.10
C ASN A 2 -53.51 27.18 86.00
N ILE A 3 -53.56 25.97 85.46
CA ILE A 3 -53.76 25.46 84.08
C ILE A 3 -52.56 25.70 83.20
N SER A 4 -52.04 24.60 82.79
CA SER A 4 -51.56 24.32 81.40
C SER A 4 -50.19 24.81 81.00
N LEU A 5 -49.25 23.90 80.75
CA LEU A 5 -48.65 23.68 79.45
C LEU A 5 -47.64 22.56 79.56
N CYS A 6 -48.05 21.41 79.18
CA CYS A 6 -47.13 20.31 78.95
C CYS A 6 -47.60 19.56 77.69
N ARG A 7 -47.20 20.07 76.56
CA ARG A 7 -47.25 19.37 75.24
C ARG A 7 -46.40 20.15 74.26
N LEU A 8 -45.17 19.73 74.03
CA LEU A 8 -44.48 19.88 72.74
C LEU A 8 -43.03 19.40 72.85
N CYS A 9 -42.81 18.14 72.88
CA CYS A 9 -41.45 17.56 72.63
C CYS A 9 -41.59 16.13 72.13
N ALA A 10 -42.24 15.93 71.06
CA ALA A 10 -42.26 14.60 70.43
C ALA A 10 -42.60 14.65 68.91
N VAL A 11 -41.97 15.51 68.15
CA VAL A 11 -42.05 15.47 66.68
C VAL A 11 -40.83 16.20 66.11
N LEU A 12 -39.66 15.68 66.17
CA LEU A 12 -38.49 16.16 65.43
C LEU A 12 -37.33 15.12 65.40
N ALA A 13 -37.66 13.84 65.26
CA ALA A 13 -36.67 12.79 65.06
C ALA A 13 -37.07 11.88 63.88
N GLY A 14 -37.61 12.46 62.81
CA GLY A 14 -38.07 11.68 61.64
C GLY A 14 -37.94 12.46 60.36
N GLY A 15 -36.77 12.82 59.94
CA GLY A 15 -36.74 13.59 58.69
C GLY A 15 -35.36 13.96 58.13
N VAL A 16 -34.28 13.30 58.47
CA VAL A 16 -32.99 13.52 57.80
C VAL A 16 -32.30 12.17 57.53
N LEU A 17 -33.10 11.21 57.08
CA LEU A 17 -32.59 10.09 56.30
C LEU A 17 -32.99 10.28 54.82
N MET A 18 -32.80 11.48 54.33
CA MET A 18 -32.79 11.70 52.88
C MET A 18 -31.40 11.35 52.38
N SER A 19 -31.32 10.13 51.85
CA SER A 19 -30.65 9.81 50.58
C SER A 19 -29.33 10.54 50.36
N LEU A 20 -28.28 10.10 51.01
CA LEU A 20 -26.95 10.05 50.43
C LEU A 20 -26.94 8.92 49.39
N THR A 21 -28.00 8.74 48.66
CA THR A 21 -27.99 7.97 47.44
C THR A 21 -27.31 8.82 46.37
N ALA A 22 -25.99 8.61 46.25
CA ALA A 22 -25.36 8.51 44.97
C ALA A 22 -25.64 9.64 43.98
N LEU A 23 -25.03 10.81 44.14
CA LEU A 23 -24.44 11.49 43.03
C LEU A 23 -23.07 10.81 42.68
N HIS A 24 -23.09 9.55 42.36
CA HIS A 24 -22.20 9.02 41.36
C HIS A 24 -22.80 9.54 40.06
N ALA A 25 -22.53 10.80 39.75
CA ALA A 25 -22.51 11.25 38.39
C ALA A 25 -21.51 10.32 37.74
N ALA A 26 -22.00 9.35 36.94
CA ALA A 26 -21.16 8.65 35.99
C ALA A 26 -20.52 9.79 35.20
N GLU A 27 -19.23 10.03 35.41
CA GLU A 27 -18.42 10.83 34.50
C GLU A 27 -18.72 10.25 33.12
N ALA A 28 -19.51 10.96 32.34
CA ALA A 28 -19.78 10.58 30.97
C ALA A 28 -18.38 10.51 30.33
N LYS A 29 -17.92 9.30 30.08
CA LYS A 29 -16.63 9.05 29.47
C LYS A 29 -16.59 9.93 28.23
N LYS A 30 -15.77 10.98 28.26
CA LYS A 30 -15.64 11.91 27.13
C LYS A 30 -15.45 11.07 25.89
N ALA A 31 -16.35 11.21 24.93
CA ALA A 31 -16.29 10.41 23.72
C ALA A 31 -14.88 10.53 23.11
N ASP A 32 -14.27 9.44 22.75
CA ASP A 32 -12.95 9.44 22.11
C ASP A 32 -13.12 10.12 20.73
N THR A 33 -12.50 11.27 20.58
CA THR A 33 -12.61 12.08 19.35
C THR A 33 -11.57 11.70 18.29
N ARG A 34 -10.69 10.74 18.61
CA ARG A 34 -9.72 10.26 17.65
C ARG A 34 -10.41 9.52 16.50
N PRO A 35 -9.88 9.60 15.26
CA PRO A 35 -10.52 8.96 14.12
C PRO A 35 -10.45 7.44 14.21
N ASN A 36 -11.44 6.77 13.66
CA ASN A 36 -11.24 5.42 13.16
C ASN A 36 -10.28 5.45 11.96
N ILE A 37 -9.60 4.34 11.71
CA ILE A 37 -8.70 4.20 10.57
C ILE A 37 -9.08 2.95 9.81
N LEU A 38 -9.36 3.12 8.52
CA LEU A 38 -9.47 2.02 7.56
C LEU A 38 -8.28 2.06 6.62
N PHE A 39 -7.37 1.10 6.76
CA PHE A 39 -6.24 0.93 5.89
C PHE A 39 -6.51 -0.17 4.86
N ILE A 40 -6.69 0.20 3.61
CA ILE A 40 -6.99 -0.69 2.49
C ILE A 40 -5.69 -0.95 1.72
N ILE A 41 -5.32 -2.21 1.60
CA ILE A 41 -4.19 -2.67 0.79
C ILE A 41 -4.73 -3.57 -0.31
N VAL A 42 -4.32 -3.33 -1.55
CA VAL A 42 -4.49 -4.27 -2.66
C VAL A 42 -3.14 -4.88 -3.02
N ASP A 43 -3.12 -5.98 -3.75
CA ASP A 43 -1.88 -6.66 -4.13
C ASP A 43 -1.62 -6.51 -5.62
N GLN A 44 -0.43 -6.02 -5.95
CA GLN A 44 0.07 -5.98 -7.33
C GLN A 44 -0.64 -4.95 -8.23
N GLN A 45 -1.06 -3.79 -7.68
CA GLN A 45 -1.66 -2.71 -8.47
C GLN A 45 -0.67 -1.55 -8.67
N HIS A 46 -0.32 -1.21 -9.91
CA HIS A 46 0.54 -0.06 -10.20
C HIS A 46 -0.24 1.27 -10.14
N ALA A 47 0.48 2.37 -9.99
CA ALA A 47 -0.11 3.70 -9.74
C ALA A 47 -1.10 4.19 -10.82
N GLU A 48 -0.90 3.79 -12.07
CA GLU A 48 -1.77 4.19 -13.19
C GLU A 48 -2.97 3.24 -13.39
N MET A 49 -3.13 2.18 -12.60
CA MET A 49 -4.26 1.28 -12.68
C MET A 49 -5.46 1.81 -11.87
N LEU A 50 -5.82 3.05 -12.16
CA LEU A 50 -6.96 3.82 -11.62
C LEU A 50 -7.58 4.68 -12.70
N SER A 51 -8.92 4.77 -12.77
CA SER A 51 -9.56 5.69 -13.72
C SER A 51 -9.32 7.16 -13.35
N CYS A 52 -9.20 7.52 -12.07
CA CYS A 52 -8.81 8.87 -11.64
C CYS A 52 -7.33 9.22 -11.93
N ALA A 53 -6.50 8.23 -12.26
CA ALA A 53 -5.14 8.47 -12.75
C ALA A 53 -5.09 8.75 -14.27
N GLY A 54 -6.23 8.61 -14.97
CA GLY A 54 -6.36 8.85 -16.40
C GLY A 54 -6.35 7.58 -17.26
N ASN A 55 -6.39 6.38 -16.65
CA ASN A 55 -6.45 5.13 -17.40
C ASN A 55 -7.85 4.93 -18.02
N PRO A 56 -7.98 4.90 -19.36
CA PRO A 56 -9.26 4.78 -20.03
C PRO A 56 -9.78 3.33 -20.08
N ASN A 57 -8.96 2.34 -19.72
CA ASN A 57 -9.24 0.93 -19.96
C ASN A 57 -9.97 0.23 -18.80
N LEU A 58 -10.26 0.97 -17.72
CA LEU A 58 -10.96 0.44 -16.54
C LEU A 58 -11.79 1.51 -15.86
N LYS A 59 -12.68 1.07 -14.96
CA LYS A 59 -13.49 1.94 -14.11
C LYS A 59 -13.32 1.56 -12.65
N THR A 60 -12.84 2.47 -11.83
CA THR A 60 -12.59 2.26 -10.40
C THR A 60 -13.36 3.28 -9.53
N PRO A 61 -14.71 3.27 -9.57
CA PRO A 61 -15.51 4.31 -8.94
C PRO A 61 -15.33 4.39 -7.42
N ALA A 62 -15.02 3.29 -6.74
CA ALA A 62 -14.78 3.30 -5.30
C ALA A 62 -13.45 3.98 -4.95
N MET A 63 -12.35 3.59 -5.62
CA MET A 63 -11.04 4.21 -5.46
C MET A 63 -11.06 5.68 -5.91
N ASP A 64 -11.77 5.99 -7.01
CA ASP A 64 -11.96 7.35 -7.51
C ASP A 64 -12.71 8.22 -6.50
N SER A 65 -13.69 7.68 -5.78
CA SER A 65 -14.42 8.41 -4.74
C SER A 65 -13.50 8.80 -3.57
N LEU A 66 -12.54 7.95 -3.21
CA LEU A 66 -11.52 8.29 -2.21
C LEU A 66 -10.61 9.42 -2.69
N ALA A 67 -10.16 9.35 -3.95
CA ALA A 67 -9.35 10.42 -4.54
C ALA A 67 -10.13 11.74 -4.65
N ALA A 68 -11.42 11.69 -4.97
CA ALA A 68 -12.28 12.86 -5.05
C ALA A 68 -12.59 13.50 -3.68
N SER A 69 -12.63 12.71 -2.61
CA SER A 69 -12.87 13.20 -1.23
C SER A 69 -11.60 13.47 -0.44
N GLY A 70 -10.41 13.10 -0.96
CA GLY A 70 -9.13 13.21 -0.27
C GLY A 70 -7.99 13.70 -1.15
N ALA A 71 -6.79 13.28 -0.81
CA ALA A 71 -5.54 13.59 -1.50
C ALA A 71 -4.95 12.33 -2.13
N ARG A 72 -4.61 12.38 -3.42
CA ARG A 72 -3.89 11.35 -4.17
C ARG A 72 -2.46 11.80 -4.43
N PHE A 73 -1.49 10.95 -4.09
CA PHE A 73 -0.07 11.20 -4.29
C PHE A 73 0.42 10.40 -5.50
N SER A 74 0.87 11.12 -6.54
CA SER A 74 1.27 10.52 -7.82
C SER A 74 2.68 9.91 -7.80
N LEU A 75 3.55 10.36 -6.89
CA LEU A 75 4.95 9.92 -6.77
C LEU A 75 5.15 9.08 -5.50
N SER A 76 4.36 8.02 -5.36
CA SER A 76 4.40 7.11 -4.21
C SER A 76 5.06 5.80 -4.61
N TYR A 77 6.12 5.44 -3.90
CA TYR A 77 6.96 4.28 -4.18
C TYR A 77 6.89 3.27 -3.03
N CYS A 78 6.79 1.98 -3.35
CA CYS A 78 6.90 0.92 -2.35
C CYS A 78 8.36 0.76 -1.90
N ALA A 79 8.56 0.15 -0.72
CA ALA A 79 9.91 -0.10 -0.22
C ALA A 79 10.63 -1.20 -1.02
N ASP A 80 9.87 -2.15 -1.56
CA ASP A 80 10.36 -3.24 -2.40
C ASP A 80 9.20 -3.74 -3.29
N PRO A 81 9.39 -3.94 -4.60
CA PRO A 81 8.34 -4.45 -5.48
C PRO A 81 8.15 -5.98 -5.37
N VAL A 82 8.10 -6.49 -4.13
CA VAL A 82 7.80 -7.90 -3.79
C VAL A 82 6.91 -7.93 -2.54
N CYS A 83 5.91 -8.83 -2.51
CA CYS A 83 4.87 -8.81 -1.48
C CYS A 83 5.40 -8.82 -0.04
N VAL A 84 6.22 -9.84 0.35
CA VAL A 84 6.69 -9.98 1.74
C VAL A 84 7.56 -8.80 2.18
N PRO A 85 8.60 -8.41 1.42
CA PRO A 85 9.42 -7.26 1.79
C PRO A 85 8.62 -5.95 1.89
N SER A 86 7.74 -5.66 0.93
CA SER A 86 6.92 -4.45 0.96
C SER A 86 5.97 -4.41 2.16
N ARG A 87 5.25 -5.52 2.40
CA ARG A 87 4.30 -5.63 3.53
C ARG A 87 5.00 -5.58 4.89
N TYR A 88 6.21 -6.16 4.98
CA TYR A 88 7.06 -5.99 6.15
C TYR A 88 7.31 -4.49 6.44
N SER A 89 7.73 -3.75 5.41
CA SER A 89 8.00 -2.31 5.56
C SER A 89 6.77 -1.52 5.95
N MET A 90 5.60 -1.79 5.35
CA MET A 90 4.35 -1.13 5.75
C MET A 90 3.99 -1.38 7.21
N MET A 91 4.26 -2.60 7.74
CA MET A 91 3.92 -2.96 9.11
C MET A 91 4.94 -2.48 10.13
N THR A 92 6.19 -2.23 9.75
CA THR A 92 7.29 -1.88 10.66
C THR A 92 7.83 -0.46 10.48
N GLY A 93 7.56 0.20 9.36
CA GLY A 93 8.13 1.51 9.02
C GLY A 93 9.63 1.49 8.77
N THR A 94 10.20 0.32 8.40
CA THR A 94 11.65 0.13 8.16
C THR A 94 11.91 -0.54 6.82
N MET A 95 13.11 -0.37 6.27
CA MET A 95 13.47 -1.00 5.00
C MET A 95 13.66 -2.52 5.14
N PRO A 96 13.37 -3.32 4.09
CA PRO A 96 13.50 -4.77 4.12
C PRO A 96 14.93 -5.25 4.38
N SER A 97 15.93 -4.53 3.89
CA SER A 97 17.35 -4.83 4.09
C SER A 97 17.77 -4.90 5.56
N ARG A 98 17.06 -4.20 6.47
CA ARG A 98 17.31 -4.23 7.91
C ARG A 98 17.23 -5.64 8.50
N VAL A 99 16.40 -6.49 7.93
CA VAL A 99 16.25 -7.90 8.33
C VAL A 99 16.70 -8.87 7.25
N ARG A 100 17.45 -8.38 6.25
CA ARG A 100 17.93 -9.16 5.10
C ARG A 100 16.81 -9.87 4.34
N MET A 101 15.71 -9.18 4.14
CA MET A 101 14.55 -9.69 3.42
C MET A 101 14.61 -9.16 1.99
N GLU A 102 14.90 -10.02 1.05
CA GLU A 102 15.05 -9.66 -0.36
C GLU A 102 14.01 -10.32 -1.25
N THR A 103 13.37 -11.40 -0.75
CA THR A 103 12.41 -12.20 -1.51
C THR A 103 11.25 -12.68 -0.62
N ASN A 104 10.22 -13.26 -1.22
CA ASN A 104 9.13 -13.88 -0.46
C ASN A 104 9.60 -15.11 0.36
N GLU A 105 10.60 -15.83 -0.13
CA GLU A 105 11.16 -17.02 0.50
C GLU A 105 11.94 -16.70 1.77
N ASP A 106 12.38 -15.46 1.93
CA ASP A 106 13.13 -15.01 3.11
C ASP A 106 12.23 -14.81 4.34
N SER A 107 10.90 -14.80 4.16
CA SER A 107 9.94 -14.71 5.27
C SER A 107 10.17 -15.74 6.38
N ASN A 108 10.64 -16.94 6.01
CA ASN A 108 10.94 -18.01 6.96
C ASN A 108 12.35 -17.93 7.57
N LYS A 109 13.24 -17.09 7.02
CA LYS A 109 14.64 -16.96 7.42
C LYS A 109 14.90 -15.66 8.19
N SER A 110 14.17 -14.60 7.84
CA SER A 110 14.32 -13.28 8.44
C SER A 110 13.72 -13.27 9.84
N LYS A 111 14.53 -12.86 10.82
CA LYS A 111 14.07 -12.73 12.21
C LYS A 111 13.82 -11.26 12.51
N VAL A 112 12.56 -10.91 12.68
CA VAL A 112 12.17 -9.60 13.19
C VAL A 112 12.53 -9.54 14.67
N SER A 113 13.34 -8.55 15.06
CA SER A 113 13.78 -8.44 16.45
C SER A 113 12.61 -8.08 17.39
N PRO A 114 12.66 -8.48 18.67
CA PRO A 114 11.64 -8.07 19.65
C PRO A 114 11.43 -6.56 19.73
N ALA A 115 12.48 -5.77 19.55
CA ALA A 115 12.40 -4.31 19.54
C ALA A 115 11.58 -3.79 18.35
N LEU A 116 11.77 -4.34 17.16
CA LEU A 116 10.97 -4.01 15.98
C LEU A 116 9.52 -4.47 16.13
N LEU A 117 9.29 -5.68 16.68
CA LEU A 117 7.93 -6.18 16.93
C LEU A 117 7.14 -5.26 17.86
N GLN A 118 7.78 -4.64 18.85
CA GLN A 118 7.11 -3.69 19.76
C GLN A 118 6.68 -2.37 19.08
N ASN A 119 7.21 -2.06 17.92
CA ASN A 119 6.98 -0.83 17.16
C ASN A 119 6.29 -1.08 15.80
N THR A 120 5.66 -2.23 15.64
CA THR A 120 4.80 -2.49 14.47
C THR A 120 3.54 -1.62 14.50
N MET A 121 2.94 -1.38 13.35
CA MET A 121 1.71 -0.60 13.22
C MET A 121 0.65 -1.01 14.24
N GLY A 122 0.31 -2.30 14.31
CA GLY A 122 -0.71 -2.79 15.23
C GLY A 122 -0.32 -2.61 16.70
N GLN A 123 0.94 -2.82 17.06
CA GLN A 123 1.43 -2.63 18.45
C GLN A 123 1.37 -1.16 18.89
N ILE A 124 1.77 -0.22 18.00
CA ILE A 124 1.69 1.23 18.28
C ILE A 124 0.24 1.62 18.58
N PHE A 125 -0.69 1.24 17.71
CA PHE A 125 -2.10 1.61 17.84
C PHE A 125 -2.80 0.86 18.98
N SER A 126 -2.49 -0.41 19.21
CA SER A 126 -3.03 -1.18 20.35
C SER A 126 -2.61 -0.56 21.69
N LYS A 127 -1.32 -0.16 21.83
CA LYS A 127 -0.82 0.55 23.04
C LYS A 127 -1.51 1.92 23.22
N ALA A 128 -1.88 2.57 22.13
CA ALA A 128 -2.64 3.82 22.15
C ALA A 128 -4.14 3.63 22.44
N GLY A 129 -4.60 2.39 22.66
CA GLY A 129 -5.97 2.08 23.04
C GLY A 129 -6.95 1.88 21.88
N TYR A 130 -6.47 1.75 20.65
CA TYR A 130 -7.28 1.37 19.49
C TYR A 130 -7.68 -0.11 19.54
N GLU A 131 -8.81 -0.45 18.95
CA GLU A 131 -9.10 -1.81 18.54
C GLU A 131 -8.38 -2.08 17.21
N THR A 132 -7.37 -2.96 17.22
CA THR A 132 -6.53 -3.24 16.05
C THR A 132 -6.91 -4.58 15.45
N ILE A 133 -7.37 -4.56 14.19
CA ILE A 133 -7.85 -5.76 13.48
C ILE A 133 -7.27 -5.85 12.08
N TYR A 134 -7.03 -7.08 11.61
CA TYR A 134 -6.46 -7.38 10.30
C TYR A 134 -7.28 -8.45 9.59
N GLY A 135 -7.60 -8.25 8.32
CA GLY A 135 -8.22 -9.25 7.45
C GLY A 135 -7.57 -9.33 6.09
N GLY A 136 -7.68 -10.52 5.48
CA GLY A 136 -7.12 -10.81 4.17
C GLY A 136 -5.64 -11.19 4.17
N LYS A 137 -4.93 -10.89 3.08
CA LYS A 137 -3.53 -11.29 2.87
C LYS A 137 -2.58 -10.57 3.82
N ALA A 138 -1.98 -11.29 4.74
CA ALA A 138 -0.93 -10.79 5.63
C ALA A 138 0.45 -10.84 4.95
N HIS A 139 0.94 -12.02 4.67
CA HIS A 139 2.18 -12.29 3.91
C HIS A 139 3.37 -11.41 4.36
N PHE A 140 3.64 -11.39 5.65
CA PHE A 140 4.82 -10.78 6.28
C PHE A 140 5.45 -11.75 7.29
N PRO A 141 6.72 -11.57 7.73
CA PRO A 141 7.51 -12.59 8.42
C PRO A 141 7.19 -12.76 9.91
N MET A 142 6.10 -12.20 10.39
CA MET A 142 5.62 -12.31 11.76
C MET A 142 4.16 -12.77 11.76
N SER A 143 3.65 -13.26 12.89
CA SER A 143 2.21 -13.51 13.00
C SER A 143 1.41 -12.20 13.02
N ILE A 144 0.12 -12.28 12.67
CA ILE A 144 -0.79 -11.13 12.76
C ILE A 144 -0.88 -10.64 14.21
N GLU A 145 -0.87 -11.56 15.17
CA GLU A 145 -0.90 -11.30 16.61
C GLU A 145 0.39 -10.60 17.07
N ASP A 146 1.57 -11.07 16.64
CA ASP A 146 2.86 -10.43 16.95
C ASP A 146 2.94 -9.01 16.35
N ALA A 147 2.33 -8.82 15.19
CA ALA A 147 2.19 -7.49 14.58
C ALA A 147 1.17 -6.58 15.29
N GLY A 148 0.53 -7.07 16.37
CA GLY A 148 -0.37 -6.29 17.23
C GLY A 148 -1.81 -6.22 16.76
N PHE A 149 -2.25 -7.14 15.91
CA PHE A 149 -3.62 -7.20 15.41
C PHE A 149 -4.36 -8.45 15.85
N LYS A 150 -5.69 -8.34 15.97
CA LYS A 150 -6.58 -9.50 15.99
C LYS A 150 -7.04 -9.79 14.58
N GLN A 151 -7.02 -11.05 14.19
CA GLN A 151 -7.53 -11.45 12.88
C GLN A 151 -9.05 -11.53 12.91
N TYR A 152 -9.74 -10.76 12.06
CA TYR A 152 -11.20 -10.80 11.94
C TYR A 152 -11.70 -11.73 10.83
N ASP A 153 -10.83 -12.11 9.89
CA ASP A 153 -11.14 -13.02 8.79
C ASP A 153 -10.38 -14.33 8.94
N ARG A 154 -10.80 -15.14 9.94
CA ARG A 154 -10.07 -16.36 10.36
C ARG A 154 -10.09 -17.50 9.36
N LYS A 155 -11.01 -17.52 8.40
CA LYS A 155 -11.11 -18.64 7.46
C LYS A 155 -10.10 -18.57 6.33
N ASN A 156 -9.41 -17.46 6.16
CA ASN A 156 -8.76 -17.10 4.92
C ASN A 156 -7.35 -16.52 5.06
N GLY A 157 -6.56 -16.98 6.02
CA GLY A 157 -5.13 -16.62 6.14
C GLY A 157 -4.32 -16.86 4.86
N THR A 158 -4.95 -17.50 3.88
CA THR A 158 -4.47 -17.77 2.52
C THR A 158 -5.60 -17.73 1.50
N ASP A 159 -6.71 -17.00 1.74
CA ASP A 159 -7.81 -16.95 0.76
C ASP A 159 -7.41 -16.16 -0.48
N LEU A 160 -6.73 -16.86 -1.36
CA LEU A 160 -6.43 -16.43 -2.72
C LEU A 160 -7.70 -16.16 -3.55
N ALA A 161 -8.89 -16.55 -3.05
CA ALA A 161 -10.15 -16.34 -3.73
C ALA A 161 -10.87 -15.02 -3.38
N GLY A 162 -10.40 -14.27 -2.37
CA GLY A 162 -10.86 -12.90 -2.07
C GLY A 162 -12.34 -12.71 -1.67
N LYS A 163 -13.13 -13.79 -1.63
CA LYS A 163 -14.61 -13.70 -1.62
C LYS A 163 -15.25 -13.36 -0.27
N GLY A 164 -14.50 -13.41 0.81
CA GLY A 164 -15.05 -13.21 2.17
C GLY A 164 -14.67 -11.86 2.78
N LEU A 165 -13.57 -11.26 2.36
CA LEU A 165 -12.99 -10.11 3.04
C LEU A 165 -13.92 -8.89 3.08
N ALA A 166 -14.47 -8.48 1.95
CA ALA A 166 -15.40 -7.35 1.90
C ALA A 166 -16.61 -7.57 2.82
N LYS A 167 -17.22 -8.77 2.76
CA LYS A 167 -18.36 -9.14 3.63
C LYS A 167 -17.98 -9.08 5.11
N ASN A 168 -16.83 -9.62 5.49
CA ASN A 168 -16.39 -9.63 6.88
C ASN A 168 -16.01 -8.22 7.36
N SER A 169 -15.43 -7.39 6.48
CA SER A 169 -15.18 -5.96 6.71
C SER A 169 -16.48 -5.21 6.98
N VAL A 170 -17.49 -5.40 6.13
CA VAL A 170 -18.83 -4.80 6.30
C VAL A 170 -19.47 -5.26 7.62
N GLN A 171 -19.34 -6.54 7.95
CA GLN A 171 -19.88 -7.08 9.21
C GLN A 171 -19.23 -6.42 10.43
N PHE A 172 -17.91 -6.24 10.41
CA PHE A 172 -17.21 -5.53 11.49
C PHE A 172 -17.63 -4.08 11.61
N ILE A 173 -17.66 -3.31 10.50
CA ILE A 173 -18.02 -1.91 10.47
C ILE A 173 -19.44 -1.67 11.04
N ARG A 174 -20.37 -2.59 10.83
CA ARG A 174 -21.75 -2.49 11.33
C ARG A 174 -21.92 -2.85 12.81
N GLN A 175 -20.88 -3.32 13.48
CA GLN A 175 -20.94 -3.58 14.92
C GLN A 175 -20.79 -2.28 15.72
N PRO A 176 -21.31 -2.21 16.95
CA PRO A 176 -21.01 -1.10 17.86
C PRO A 176 -19.53 -1.10 18.25
N HIS A 177 -18.88 0.05 18.22
CA HIS A 177 -17.49 0.22 18.62
C HIS A 177 -17.37 1.05 19.88
N ALA A 178 -16.80 0.49 20.94
CA ALA A 178 -16.54 1.19 22.22
C ALA A 178 -15.24 2.02 22.21
N LYS A 179 -14.41 1.84 21.19
CA LYS A 179 -13.10 2.47 21.00
C LYS A 179 -12.91 2.79 19.53
N PRO A 180 -12.04 3.76 19.19
CA PRO A 180 -11.61 3.90 17.81
C PRO A 180 -10.90 2.63 17.33
N PHE A 181 -11.04 2.28 16.08
CA PHE A 181 -10.42 1.12 15.49
C PHE A 181 -9.34 1.49 14.45
N LEU A 182 -8.33 0.65 14.34
CA LEU A 182 -7.45 0.52 13.18
C LEU A 182 -7.78 -0.80 12.50
N MET A 183 -8.45 -0.73 11.38
CA MET A 183 -8.84 -1.87 10.56
C MET A 183 -7.98 -1.93 9.30
N VAL A 184 -7.26 -3.04 9.11
CA VAL A 184 -6.55 -3.34 7.86
C VAL A 184 -7.38 -4.33 7.05
N SER A 185 -7.74 -3.93 5.83
CA SER A 185 -8.42 -4.77 4.83
C SER A 185 -7.48 -4.99 3.66
N SER A 186 -6.86 -6.17 3.60
CA SER A 186 -5.81 -6.50 2.64
C SER A 186 -6.32 -7.46 1.57
N PHE A 187 -6.76 -6.91 0.44
CA PHE A 187 -7.29 -7.65 -0.70
C PHE A 187 -6.18 -8.34 -1.51
N ILE A 188 -6.49 -9.49 -2.11
CA ILE A 188 -5.52 -10.25 -2.91
C ILE A 188 -5.42 -9.74 -4.35
N ASN A 189 -6.52 -9.31 -4.98
CA ASN A 189 -6.51 -8.87 -6.36
C ASN A 189 -6.04 -7.41 -6.48
N PRO A 190 -5.46 -7.08 -7.65
CA PRO A 190 -5.39 -7.84 -8.92
C PRO A 190 -4.25 -8.89 -9.06
N HIS A 191 -3.62 -9.36 -7.99
CA HIS A 191 -2.50 -10.33 -7.97
C HIS A 191 -2.73 -11.60 -8.82
N ASP A 192 -3.96 -12.06 -8.96
CA ASP A 192 -4.24 -13.30 -9.72
C ASP A 192 -3.78 -13.22 -11.19
N ILE A 193 -3.52 -12.03 -11.71
CA ILE A 193 -2.96 -11.82 -13.05
C ILE A 193 -1.66 -12.59 -13.28
N CYS A 194 -0.85 -12.80 -12.24
CA CYS A 194 0.42 -13.51 -12.34
C CYS A 194 0.28 -14.95 -12.85
N PHE A 195 -0.90 -15.58 -12.65
CA PHE A 195 -1.13 -16.95 -13.09
C PHE A 195 -1.22 -17.09 -14.62
N MET A 196 -1.45 -16.03 -15.37
CA MET A 196 -1.40 -16.09 -16.83
C MET A 196 -0.01 -16.52 -17.31
N ALA A 197 1.05 -15.82 -16.89
CA ALA A 197 2.42 -16.14 -17.29
C ALA A 197 2.90 -17.46 -16.66
N ILE A 198 2.60 -17.69 -15.38
CA ILE A 198 2.99 -18.92 -14.68
C ILE A 198 2.42 -20.17 -15.36
N SER A 199 1.16 -20.14 -15.76
CA SER A 199 0.52 -21.30 -16.40
C SER A 199 0.96 -21.46 -17.86
N SER A 200 1.06 -20.34 -18.61
CA SER A 200 1.54 -20.34 -20.00
C SER A 200 2.96 -20.92 -20.12
N ALA A 201 3.87 -20.54 -19.20
CA ALA A 201 5.22 -21.08 -19.18
C ALA A 201 5.28 -22.59 -18.86
N LYS A 202 4.37 -23.08 -18.00
CA LYS A 202 4.27 -24.52 -17.68
C LYS A 202 3.75 -25.34 -18.84
N LYS A 203 2.80 -24.80 -19.59
CA LYS A 203 2.18 -25.44 -20.75
C LYS A 203 1.83 -24.37 -21.79
N PRO A 204 2.71 -24.13 -22.78
CA PRO A 204 2.47 -23.14 -23.83
C PRO A 204 1.10 -23.31 -24.50
N GLY A 205 0.42 -22.21 -24.78
CA GLY A 205 -0.94 -22.18 -25.34
C GLY A 205 -2.06 -22.57 -24.37
N THR A 206 -1.74 -22.79 -23.08
CA THR A 206 -2.77 -23.12 -22.05
C THR A 206 -2.66 -22.15 -20.89
N ILE A 207 -3.74 -21.41 -20.61
CA ILE A 207 -3.84 -20.53 -19.46
C ILE A 207 -4.81 -21.13 -18.46
N THR A 208 -4.35 -21.29 -17.21
CA THR A 208 -5.14 -21.77 -16.08
C THR A 208 -4.80 -20.93 -14.84
N GLY A 209 -5.79 -20.76 -13.96
CA GLY A 209 -5.57 -19.98 -12.75
C GLY A 209 -6.83 -19.90 -11.88
N PRO A 210 -6.81 -19.06 -10.88
CA PRO A 210 -7.96 -18.80 -10.03
C PRO A 210 -9.19 -18.37 -10.83
N LYS A 211 -10.37 -18.71 -10.30
CA LYS A 211 -11.63 -18.39 -10.98
C LYS A 211 -11.80 -16.91 -11.30
N PRO A 212 -11.45 -15.95 -10.43
CA PRO A 212 -11.53 -14.52 -10.78
C PRO A 212 -10.76 -14.17 -12.04
N MET A 213 -9.51 -14.64 -12.19
CA MET A 213 -8.71 -14.42 -13.38
C MET A 213 -9.34 -15.06 -14.62
N MET A 214 -9.78 -16.30 -14.51
CA MET A 214 -10.42 -17.03 -15.63
C MET A 214 -11.73 -16.36 -16.07
N ASP A 215 -12.49 -15.79 -15.14
CA ASP A 215 -13.69 -15.02 -15.46
C ASP A 215 -13.32 -13.65 -16.11
N ALA A 216 -12.30 -12.97 -15.61
CA ALA A 216 -11.81 -11.70 -16.14
C ALA A 216 -11.25 -11.79 -17.58
N MET A 217 -10.72 -12.96 -17.96
CA MET A 217 -10.22 -13.23 -19.33
C MET A 217 -11.32 -13.39 -20.37
N LYS A 218 -12.58 -13.55 -19.97
CA LYS A 218 -13.67 -13.81 -20.91
C LYS A 218 -13.93 -12.61 -21.80
N ILE A 219 -14.05 -12.89 -23.10
CA ILE A 219 -14.57 -11.89 -24.04
C ILE A 219 -16.05 -11.67 -23.69
N PRO A 220 -16.52 -10.40 -23.66
CA PRO A 220 -17.91 -10.09 -23.36
C PRO A 220 -18.90 -10.82 -24.29
N ALA A 221 -20.03 -11.25 -23.75
CA ALA A 221 -21.04 -11.96 -24.54
C ALA A 221 -21.52 -11.11 -25.73
N GLY A 222 -21.63 -11.73 -26.90
CA GLY A 222 -22.05 -11.06 -28.13
C GLY A 222 -20.95 -10.28 -28.86
N VAL A 223 -19.70 -10.28 -28.34
CA VAL A 223 -18.56 -9.65 -29.00
C VAL A 223 -17.72 -10.73 -29.68
N THR A 224 -17.42 -10.54 -30.96
CA THR A 224 -16.49 -11.42 -31.69
C THR A 224 -15.05 -11.20 -31.21
N ARG A 225 -14.16 -12.16 -31.40
CA ARG A 225 -12.73 -12.01 -31.05
C ARG A 225 -12.12 -10.83 -31.81
N GLU A 226 -12.46 -10.66 -33.08
CA GLU A 226 -11.97 -9.56 -33.90
C GLU A 226 -12.41 -8.19 -33.35
N ASP A 227 -13.70 -8.03 -33.09
CA ASP A 227 -14.24 -6.79 -32.52
C ASP A 227 -13.67 -6.52 -31.11
N PHE A 228 -13.45 -7.56 -30.32
CA PHE A 228 -12.84 -7.44 -29.01
C PHE A 228 -11.45 -6.82 -29.08
N PHE A 229 -10.56 -7.39 -29.89
CA PHE A 229 -9.20 -6.83 -30.04
C PHE A 229 -9.17 -5.50 -30.79
N ALA A 230 -10.10 -5.26 -31.69
CA ALA A 230 -10.15 -4.00 -32.43
C ALA A 230 -10.69 -2.82 -31.60
N LYS A 231 -11.62 -3.06 -30.65
CA LYS A 231 -12.42 -1.98 -30.04
C LYS A 231 -12.39 -1.94 -28.51
N LEU A 232 -12.16 -3.06 -27.83
CA LEU A 232 -12.34 -3.16 -26.37
C LEU A 232 -11.05 -3.48 -25.61
N CYS A 233 -10.26 -4.41 -26.16
CA CYS A 233 -9.02 -4.85 -25.53
C CYS A 233 -7.98 -3.73 -25.55
N PRO A 234 -7.35 -3.40 -24.40
CA PRO A 234 -6.34 -2.35 -24.34
C PRO A 234 -5.24 -2.55 -25.39
N PRO A 235 -4.69 -1.49 -25.99
CA PRO A 235 -3.49 -1.59 -26.81
C PRO A 235 -2.28 -1.97 -25.96
N LEU A 236 -1.17 -2.34 -26.60
CA LEU A 236 0.13 -2.42 -25.92
C LEU A 236 0.49 -1.07 -25.30
N PRO A 237 1.21 -1.04 -24.17
CA PRO A 237 1.67 0.22 -23.60
C PRO A 237 2.72 0.88 -24.51
N ALA A 238 2.82 2.19 -24.47
CA ALA A 238 3.74 2.95 -25.32
C ALA A 238 5.21 2.51 -25.15
N ASN A 239 5.57 2.07 -23.95
CA ASN A 239 6.89 1.56 -23.57
C ASN A 239 6.96 0.02 -23.58
N HIS A 240 6.20 -0.64 -24.47
CA HIS A 240 6.24 -2.11 -24.57
C HIS A 240 7.58 -2.65 -25.10
N ALA A 241 8.31 -1.87 -25.89
CA ALA A 241 9.59 -2.30 -26.43
C ALA A 241 10.64 -2.53 -25.33
N ILE A 242 11.67 -3.30 -25.64
CA ILE A 242 12.81 -3.50 -24.74
C ILE A 242 13.63 -2.20 -24.69
N PRO A 243 13.95 -1.65 -23.50
CA PRO A 243 14.70 -0.41 -23.37
C PRO A 243 16.10 -0.48 -23.97
N LEU A 244 16.55 0.61 -24.56
CA LEU A 244 17.91 0.71 -25.04
C LEU A 244 18.91 0.74 -23.88
N GLY A 245 19.87 -0.19 -23.92
CA GLY A 245 20.88 -0.30 -22.85
C GLY A 245 20.36 -0.95 -21.55
N GLU A 246 19.29 -1.74 -21.63
CA GLU A 246 18.75 -2.46 -20.48
C GLU A 246 19.84 -3.25 -19.72
N PRO A 247 19.89 -3.17 -18.37
CA PRO A 247 20.77 -3.98 -17.55
C PRO A 247 20.53 -5.48 -17.72
N GLU A 248 21.59 -6.28 -17.78
CA GLU A 248 21.47 -7.75 -17.95
C GLU A 248 20.75 -8.41 -16.78
N SER A 249 20.81 -7.83 -15.59
CA SER A 249 20.15 -8.33 -14.38
C SER A 249 18.62 -8.34 -14.47
N ILE A 250 18.01 -7.61 -15.39
CA ILE A 250 16.55 -7.61 -15.58
C ILE A 250 16.02 -9.01 -15.94
N LEU A 251 16.83 -9.77 -16.70
CA LEU A 251 16.51 -11.14 -17.10
C LEU A 251 17.58 -12.15 -16.61
N ALA A 252 18.20 -11.88 -15.47
CA ALA A 252 19.16 -12.82 -14.89
C ALA A 252 18.54 -14.21 -14.66
N ALA A 253 19.37 -15.24 -14.59
CA ALA A 253 18.92 -16.64 -14.50
C ALA A 253 18.11 -16.97 -13.24
N ASP A 254 18.21 -16.17 -12.20
CA ASP A 254 17.39 -16.23 -10.99
C ASP A 254 15.98 -15.62 -11.19
N GLN A 255 15.78 -14.87 -12.28
CA GLN A 255 14.47 -14.39 -12.67
C GLN A 255 13.60 -15.58 -13.12
N ARG A 256 12.37 -15.58 -12.64
CA ARG A 256 11.42 -16.69 -12.82
C ARG A 256 11.23 -17.02 -14.30
N GLY A 257 11.37 -18.28 -14.67
CA GLY A 257 11.33 -18.74 -16.08
C GLY A 257 10.06 -18.35 -16.83
N PHE A 258 8.92 -18.11 -16.14
CA PHE A 258 7.69 -17.65 -16.76
C PHE A 258 7.79 -16.23 -17.33
N ARG A 259 8.58 -15.34 -16.70
CA ARG A 259 8.84 -14.00 -17.22
C ARG A 259 9.64 -14.05 -18.52
N VAL A 260 10.68 -14.88 -18.54
CA VAL A 260 11.48 -15.11 -19.75
C VAL A 260 10.60 -15.67 -20.87
N HIS A 261 9.73 -16.63 -20.54
CA HIS A 261 8.77 -17.20 -21.49
C HIS A 261 7.83 -16.12 -22.04
N ALA A 262 7.15 -15.36 -21.19
CA ALA A 262 6.24 -14.31 -21.65
C ALA A 262 6.96 -13.29 -22.55
N ARG A 263 8.17 -12.84 -22.16
CA ARG A 263 8.94 -11.87 -22.93
C ARG A 263 9.29 -12.34 -24.33
N ASN A 264 9.61 -13.62 -24.49
CA ASN A 264 10.13 -14.17 -25.75
C ASN A 264 9.02 -14.76 -26.63
N GLU A 265 7.99 -15.36 -26.02
CA GLU A 265 7.04 -16.21 -26.71
C GLU A 265 5.64 -15.61 -26.85
N TRP A 266 5.27 -14.68 -25.96
CA TRP A 266 3.91 -14.13 -26.02
C TRP A 266 3.71 -13.27 -27.27
N SER A 267 2.61 -13.54 -27.96
CA SER A 267 2.06 -12.73 -29.04
C SER A 267 1.53 -11.39 -28.54
N GLU A 268 1.30 -10.44 -29.44
CA GLU A 268 0.63 -9.17 -29.14
C GLU A 268 -0.74 -9.39 -28.48
N GLU A 269 -1.52 -10.36 -28.97
CA GLU A 269 -2.84 -10.66 -28.40
C GLU A 269 -2.75 -11.20 -26.97
N GLU A 270 -1.73 -12.02 -26.63
CA GLU A 270 -1.52 -12.50 -25.25
C GLU A 270 -1.15 -11.36 -24.31
N TRP A 271 -0.28 -10.45 -24.73
CA TRP A 271 0.05 -9.24 -23.96
C TRP A 271 -1.18 -8.34 -23.76
N ARG A 272 -1.97 -8.13 -24.79
CA ARG A 272 -3.19 -7.32 -24.72
C ARG A 272 -4.27 -7.99 -23.88
N MET A 273 -4.41 -9.32 -23.93
CA MET A 273 -5.30 -10.09 -23.06
C MET A 273 -4.86 -10.01 -21.60
N HIS A 274 -3.55 -10.02 -21.32
CA HIS A 274 -3.02 -9.80 -19.98
C HIS A 274 -3.49 -8.44 -19.43
N ARG A 275 -3.31 -7.37 -20.19
CA ARG A 275 -3.75 -6.01 -19.83
C ARG A 275 -5.25 -5.91 -19.60
N TRP A 276 -6.04 -6.53 -20.47
CA TRP A 276 -7.49 -6.63 -20.28
C TRP A 276 -7.84 -7.31 -18.96
N THR A 277 -7.25 -8.48 -18.71
CA THR A 277 -7.51 -9.29 -17.51
C THR A 277 -7.13 -8.55 -16.25
N TYR A 278 -5.97 -7.89 -16.26
CA TYR A 278 -5.48 -7.09 -15.14
C TYR A 278 -6.44 -5.93 -14.80
N ALA A 279 -6.93 -5.22 -15.81
CA ALA A 279 -7.92 -4.17 -15.63
C ALA A 279 -9.24 -4.71 -15.02
N ARG A 280 -9.73 -5.86 -15.49
CA ARG A 280 -10.97 -6.48 -14.94
C ARG A 280 -10.81 -6.98 -13.51
N LEU A 281 -9.66 -7.54 -13.15
CA LEU A 281 -9.34 -7.91 -11.76
C LEU A 281 -9.28 -6.67 -10.84
N THR A 282 -8.79 -5.55 -11.36
CA THR A 282 -8.78 -4.28 -10.61
C THR A 282 -10.20 -3.75 -10.41
N GLU A 283 -11.08 -3.83 -11.40
CA GLU A 283 -12.49 -3.45 -11.25
C GLU A 283 -13.24 -4.36 -10.27
N GLU A 284 -12.91 -5.66 -10.22
CA GLU A 284 -13.50 -6.57 -9.26
C GLU A 284 -13.14 -6.17 -7.81
N VAL A 285 -11.86 -5.89 -7.54
CA VAL A 285 -11.46 -5.46 -6.20
C VAL A 285 -11.99 -4.07 -5.87
N ASP A 286 -12.10 -3.15 -6.83
CA ASP A 286 -12.74 -1.84 -6.65
C ASP A 286 -14.20 -2.00 -6.19
N SER A 287 -14.94 -2.91 -6.80
CA SER A 287 -16.32 -3.23 -6.40
C SER A 287 -16.40 -3.71 -4.94
N GLN A 288 -15.47 -4.57 -4.52
CA GLN A 288 -15.39 -5.07 -3.14
C GLN A 288 -15.04 -3.94 -2.15
N ILE A 289 -14.12 -3.04 -2.52
CA ILE A 289 -13.81 -1.83 -1.74
C ILE A 289 -15.06 -0.94 -1.63
N GLY A 290 -15.82 -0.82 -2.72
CA GLY A 290 -17.08 -0.07 -2.74
C GLY A 290 -18.10 -0.56 -1.72
N GLU A 291 -18.22 -1.88 -1.49
CA GLU A 291 -19.08 -2.43 -0.45
C GLU A 291 -18.64 -1.99 0.97
N VAL A 292 -17.32 -1.97 1.21
CA VAL A 292 -16.75 -1.54 2.50
C VAL A 292 -16.99 -0.06 2.75
N LEU A 293 -16.71 0.79 1.75
CA LEU A 293 -16.95 2.24 1.85
C LEU A 293 -18.44 2.58 2.00
N LYS A 294 -19.31 1.83 1.33
CA LYS A 294 -20.75 1.95 1.49
C LYS A 294 -21.18 1.66 2.93
N ALA A 295 -20.64 0.61 3.56
CA ALA A 295 -20.94 0.29 4.94
C ALA A 295 -20.50 1.40 5.92
N LEU A 296 -19.33 2.01 5.73
CA LEU A 296 -18.89 3.17 6.51
C LEU A 296 -19.91 4.32 6.41
N LYS A 297 -20.38 4.62 5.20
CA LYS A 297 -21.36 5.70 4.97
C LYS A 297 -22.71 5.37 5.59
N GLU A 298 -23.21 4.14 5.45
CA GLU A 298 -24.51 3.72 5.99
C GLU A 298 -24.56 3.74 7.52
N THR A 299 -23.41 3.55 8.19
CA THR A 299 -23.28 3.62 9.65
C THR A 299 -22.95 5.01 10.18
N GLY A 300 -22.68 5.99 9.29
CA GLY A 300 -22.22 7.33 9.67
C GLY A 300 -20.77 7.38 10.18
N LEU A 301 -20.05 6.26 10.15
CA LEU A 301 -18.66 6.20 10.60
C LEU A 301 -17.72 6.94 9.65
N ASP A 302 -18.11 7.17 8.38
CA ASP A 302 -17.33 7.92 7.40
C ASP A 302 -17.00 9.36 7.84
N GLU A 303 -17.84 9.95 8.69
CA GLU A 303 -17.61 11.31 9.24
C GLU A 303 -16.33 11.38 10.10
N ASN A 304 -15.98 10.30 10.81
CA ASN A 304 -14.79 10.24 11.67
C ASN A 304 -13.90 9.04 11.36
N THR A 305 -13.72 8.74 10.09
CA THR A 305 -12.81 7.66 9.64
C THR A 305 -11.79 8.20 8.64
N LEU A 306 -10.53 8.06 8.97
CA LEU A 306 -9.41 8.19 8.02
C LEU A 306 -9.35 6.94 7.16
N VAL A 307 -9.49 7.07 5.86
CA VAL A 307 -9.29 5.97 4.90
C VAL A 307 -7.96 6.18 4.19
N VAL A 308 -7.09 5.18 4.24
CA VAL A 308 -5.83 5.15 3.49
C VAL A 308 -5.88 3.96 2.53
N PHE A 309 -5.61 4.22 1.25
CA PHE A 309 -5.59 3.23 0.20
C PHE A 309 -4.22 3.17 -0.47
N THR A 310 -3.68 1.96 -0.65
CA THR A 310 -2.44 1.72 -1.39
C THR A 310 -2.37 0.29 -1.93
N SER A 311 -1.33 0.01 -2.72
CA SER A 311 -0.89 -1.34 -3.10
C SER A 311 0.44 -1.67 -2.44
N ASP A 312 0.73 -2.96 -2.25
CA ASP A 312 2.05 -3.39 -1.77
C ASP A 312 3.15 -3.19 -2.81
N HIS A 313 2.88 -3.40 -4.09
CA HIS A 313 3.73 -3.10 -5.24
C HIS A 313 2.86 -3.05 -6.50
N GLY A 314 3.48 -2.74 -7.65
CA GLY A 314 2.80 -2.71 -8.93
C GLY A 314 2.94 -4.00 -9.74
N ASP A 315 2.64 -3.89 -11.04
CA ASP A 315 2.80 -4.89 -12.09
C ASP A 315 3.30 -4.21 -13.35
N MET A 316 4.14 -4.87 -14.13
CA MET A 316 4.71 -4.32 -15.37
C MET A 316 3.69 -4.13 -16.49
N ASP A 317 2.55 -4.81 -16.45
CA ASP A 317 1.41 -4.68 -17.37
C ASP A 317 1.80 -4.62 -18.85
N GLY A 318 2.83 -5.37 -19.24
CA GLY A 318 3.35 -5.40 -20.62
C GLY A 318 4.40 -4.32 -20.95
N SER A 319 4.69 -3.38 -20.06
CA SER A 319 5.78 -2.42 -20.23
C SER A 319 7.12 -3.16 -20.30
N HIS A 320 8.00 -2.74 -21.19
CA HIS A 320 9.32 -3.35 -21.44
C HIS A 320 9.27 -4.85 -21.83
N ARG A 321 8.13 -5.32 -22.35
CA ARG A 321 7.83 -6.75 -22.57
C ARG A 321 8.01 -7.56 -21.29
N LEU A 322 7.58 -6.99 -20.17
CA LEU A 322 7.59 -7.65 -18.86
C LEU A 322 6.17 -7.73 -18.32
N GLU A 323 5.95 -8.74 -17.53
CA GLU A 323 4.79 -8.91 -16.67
C GLU A 323 5.27 -9.07 -15.22
N HIS A 324 4.35 -9.04 -14.26
CA HIS A 324 4.67 -9.28 -12.88
C HIS A 324 5.46 -8.11 -12.23
N LYS A 325 6.35 -8.39 -11.30
CA LYS A 325 7.04 -7.49 -10.36
C LYS A 325 8.51 -7.87 -10.19
N SER A 326 9.17 -7.42 -9.15
CA SER A 326 10.59 -7.72 -8.84
C SER A 326 11.58 -7.07 -9.81
N VAL A 327 11.21 -5.92 -10.34
CA VAL A 327 12.08 -5.00 -11.08
C VAL A 327 11.82 -3.58 -10.57
N LEU A 328 12.73 -2.65 -10.85
CA LEU A 328 12.66 -1.29 -10.30
C LEU A 328 12.15 -0.24 -11.30
N TYR A 329 11.43 -0.67 -12.34
CA TYR A 329 10.66 0.22 -13.20
C TYR A 329 9.45 0.79 -12.45
N ASP A 330 8.95 1.95 -12.88
CA ASP A 330 7.84 2.64 -12.20
C ASP A 330 6.59 1.77 -12.10
N GLU A 331 6.28 0.98 -13.13
CA GLU A 331 5.11 0.10 -13.12
C GLU A 331 5.15 -0.95 -12.00
N ALA A 332 6.34 -1.41 -11.59
CA ALA A 332 6.47 -2.35 -10.48
C ALA A 332 6.66 -1.65 -9.13
N SER A 333 7.32 -0.50 -9.08
CA SER A 333 7.74 0.17 -7.85
C SER A 333 6.85 1.34 -7.41
N ARG A 334 6.15 2.00 -8.35
CA ARG A 334 5.24 3.11 -8.07
C ARG A 334 3.80 2.61 -7.90
N VAL A 335 3.23 2.92 -6.73
CA VAL A 335 1.93 2.40 -6.29
C VAL A 335 0.91 3.52 -6.08
N PRO A 336 -0.40 3.25 -6.16
CA PRO A 336 -1.41 4.21 -5.77
C PRO A 336 -1.27 4.54 -4.28
N PHE A 337 -1.46 5.81 -3.91
CA PHE A 337 -1.53 6.22 -2.53
C PHE A 337 -2.56 7.34 -2.38
N ILE A 338 -3.63 7.06 -1.64
CA ILE A 338 -4.74 7.99 -1.40
C ILE A 338 -5.00 8.06 0.09
N VAL A 339 -5.14 9.28 0.60
CA VAL A 339 -5.47 9.57 2.00
C VAL A 339 -6.73 10.42 2.03
N SER A 340 -7.80 9.91 2.61
CA SER A 340 -9.11 10.56 2.61
C SER A 340 -9.74 10.55 4.00
N TRP A 341 -10.05 11.74 4.52
CA TRP A 341 -10.87 11.92 5.70
C TRP A 341 -11.79 13.13 5.48
N LYS A 342 -13.09 12.90 5.46
CA LYS A 342 -14.11 13.90 5.18
C LYS A 342 -13.97 15.13 6.07
N GLY A 343 -13.88 16.31 5.44
CA GLY A 343 -13.73 17.58 6.15
C GLY A 343 -12.36 17.88 6.73
N VAL A 344 -11.39 16.94 6.62
CA VAL A 344 -10.03 17.10 7.12
C VAL A 344 -9.01 17.14 5.98
N THR A 345 -9.02 16.14 5.09
CA THR A 345 -8.18 16.15 3.90
C THR A 345 -8.77 17.05 2.83
N LYS A 346 -7.90 17.63 2.00
CA LYS A 346 -8.32 18.50 0.90
C LYS A 346 -8.89 17.67 -0.24
N ALA A 347 -10.18 17.76 -0.44
CA ALA A 347 -10.90 17.01 -1.47
C ALA A 347 -10.37 17.31 -2.88
N GLY A 348 -10.16 16.26 -3.66
CA GLY A 348 -9.68 16.33 -5.04
C GLY A 348 -8.23 16.79 -5.21
N LEU A 349 -7.44 16.82 -4.13
CA LEU A 349 -6.02 17.16 -4.22
C LEU A 349 -5.24 16.07 -4.95
N ILE A 350 -4.48 16.47 -5.96
CA ILE A 350 -3.51 15.60 -6.64
C ILE A 350 -2.13 16.18 -6.40
N ASP A 351 -1.33 15.49 -5.59
CA ASP A 351 0.07 15.82 -5.38
C ASP A 351 0.93 15.12 -6.44
N LYS A 352 1.68 15.90 -7.22
CA LYS A 352 2.55 15.45 -8.31
C LYS A 352 4.03 15.80 -8.06
N GLU A 353 4.34 16.33 -6.89
CA GLU A 353 5.65 16.93 -6.61
C GLU A 353 6.40 16.18 -5.51
N HIS A 354 5.68 15.73 -4.48
CA HIS A 354 6.31 15.17 -3.29
C HIS A 354 6.51 13.66 -3.40
N LEU A 355 7.75 13.23 -3.22
CA LEU A 355 8.13 11.82 -3.20
C LEU A 355 7.68 11.17 -1.89
N VAL A 356 6.89 10.11 -1.97
CA VAL A 356 6.35 9.35 -0.83
C VAL A 356 6.91 7.93 -0.84
N SER A 357 7.30 7.41 0.32
CA SER A 357 7.67 6.01 0.52
C SER A 357 6.57 5.30 1.30
N THR A 358 5.74 4.48 0.66
CA THR A 358 4.63 3.80 1.35
C THR A 358 5.11 2.82 2.42
N GLY A 359 6.32 2.27 2.29
CA GLY A 359 6.93 1.44 3.33
C GLY A 359 7.32 2.20 4.59
N LEU A 360 7.67 3.48 4.49
CA LEU A 360 8.15 4.28 5.62
C LEU A 360 7.12 5.28 6.14
N ASP A 361 6.27 5.84 5.27
CA ASP A 361 5.46 7.03 5.56
C ASP A 361 4.05 6.71 6.08
N ILE A 362 3.57 5.48 5.91
CA ILE A 362 2.22 5.11 6.34
C ILE A 362 2.09 5.21 7.86
N ILE A 363 2.97 4.58 8.65
CA ILE A 363 2.88 4.63 10.11
C ILE A 363 2.96 6.06 10.63
N PRO A 364 3.93 6.90 10.23
CA PRO A 364 3.96 8.32 10.61
C PRO A 364 2.69 9.08 10.28
N THR A 365 2.11 8.82 9.10
CA THR A 365 0.88 9.46 8.66
C THR A 365 -0.31 9.06 9.54
N LEU A 366 -0.50 7.77 9.80
CA LEU A 366 -1.57 7.29 10.66
C LEU A 366 -1.42 7.81 12.09
N CYS A 367 -0.21 7.80 12.64
CA CYS A 367 0.09 8.33 13.97
C CYS A 367 -0.24 9.83 14.09
N ASP A 368 0.17 10.62 13.09
CA ASP A 368 -0.06 12.07 13.08
C ASP A 368 -1.57 12.39 13.05
N PHE A 369 -2.35 11.75 12.16
CA PHE A 369 -3.80 11.93 12.13
C PHE A 369 -4.49 11.48 13.42
N ALA A 370 -3.98 10.44 14.08
CA ALA A 370 -4.52 9.90 15.32
C ALA A 370 -4.03 10.66 16.58
N GLY A 371 -3.08 11.59 16.44
CA GLY A 371 -2.45 12.27 17.58
C GLY A 371 -1.62 11.33 18.46
N ILE A 372 -1.04 10.28 17.88
CA ILE A 372 -0.19 9.29 18.57
C ILE A 372 1.28 9.67 18.36
N PRO A 373 2.10 9.74 19.42
CA PRO A 373 3.52 9.96 19.28
C PRO A 373 4.19 8.88 18.43
N LEU A 374 4.99 9.31 17.45
CA LEU A 374 5.76 8.41 16.60
C LEU A 374 6.98 7.88 17.36
N PRO A 375 7.29 6.57 17.31
CA PRO A 375 8.56 6.03 17.81
C PRO A 375 9.76 6.71 17.11
N VAL A 376 10.78 7.08 17.90
CA VAL A 376 11.94 7.88 17.43
C VAL A 376 12.75 7.16 16.34
N GLU A 377 12.71 5.83 16.35
CA GLU A 377 13.45 4.99 15.41
C GLU A 377 12.88 5.03 13.99
N LEU A 378 11.61 5.43 13.83
CA LEU A 378 10.96 5.48 12.52
C LEU A 378 11.37 6.77 11.80
N LYS A 379 11.86 6.63 10.58
CA LYS A 379 12.41 7.71 9.75
C LYS A 379 11.45 8.20 8.65
N GLY A 380 10.29 7.58 8.54
CA GLY A 380 9.25 8.01 7.62
C GLY A 380 8.69 9.40 7.97
N ARG A 381 7.99 10.01 7.02
CA ARG A 381 7.39 11.35 7.15
C ARG A 381 5.88 11.28 7.01
N SER A 382 5.15 12.00 7.85
CA SER A 382 3.70 12.13 7.71
C SER A 382 3.34 12.96 6.49
N VAL A 383 2.44 12.44 5.66
CA VAL A 383 1.86 13.20 4.54
C VAL A 383 0.66 14.05 4.96
N ARG A 384 0.31 14.12 6.25
CA ARG A 384 -0.87 14.84 6.74
C ARG A 384 -0.94 16.28 6.26
N ALA A 385 0.15 17.05 6.43
CA ALA A 385 0.18 18.45 5.98
C ALA A 385 -0.12 18.56 4.48
N LEU A 386 0.50 17.70 3.66
CA LEU A 386 0.25 17.65 2.23
C LEU A 386 -1.19 17.25 1.92
N ALA A 387 -1.72 16.22 2.59
CA ALA A 387 -3.10 15.77 2.40
C ALA A 387 -4.16 16.82 2.80
N GLU A 388 -3.84 17.67 3.76
CA GLU A 388 -4.66 18.84 4.15
C GLU A 388 -4.46 20.06 3.20
N GLY A 389 -3.59 19.95 2.18
CA GLY A 389 -3.28 21.02 1.24
C GLY A 389 -2.40 22.12 1.83
N ARG A 390 -1.60 21.81 2.85
CA ARG A 390 -0.65 22.71 3.49
C ARG A 390 0.78 22.35 3.08
N ALA A 391 1.63 23.34 2.88
CA ALA A 391 3.05 23.11 2.64
C ALA A 391 3.71 22.54 3.92
N PRO A 392 4.49 21.45 3.84
CA PRO A 392 5.30 21.00 4.96
C PRO A 392 6.48 21.94 5.18
N ALA A 393 7.00 22.01 6.41
CA ALA A 393 8.19 22.82 6.72
C ALA A 393 9.43 22.37 5.92
N SER A 394 9.53 21.08 5.65
CA SER A 394 10.55 20.48 4.77
C SER A 394 10.04 19.15 4.23
N TRP A 395 10.50 18.76 3.05
CA TRP A 395 10.22 17.43 2.48
C TRP A 395 11.51 16.81 1.95
N ARG A 396 11.48 15.48 1.76
CA ARG A 396 12.63 14.75 1.21
C ARG A 396 12.81 15.05 -0.27
N GLU A 397 14.04 15.02 -0.72
CA GLU A 397 14.39 15.18 -2.13
C GLU A 397 14.46 13.82 -2.87
N THR A 398 14.60 12.74 -2.11
CA THR A 398 14.78 11.38 -2.67
C THR A 398 13.99 10.33 -1.90
N VAL A 399 13.61 9.26 -2.60
CA VAL A 399 13.14 8.00 -2.02
C VAL A 399 13.98 6.84 -2.55
N VAL A 400 14.07 5.79 -1.75
CA VAL A 400 14.75 4.55 -2.12
C VAL A 400 13.73 3.41 -2.16
N THR A 401 13.86 2.56 -3.18
CA THR A 401 13.19 1.26 -3.27
C THR A 401 14.25 0.19 -3.41
N GLU A 402 14.10 -0.89 -2.67
CA GLU A 402 15.00 -2.05 -2.68
C GLU A 402 14.41 -3.17 -3.54
N ASN A 403 15.26 -4.08 -3.96
CA ASN A 403 14.87 -5.38 -4.48
C ASN A 403 16.10 -6.30 -4.37
N GLY A 404 15.92 -7.57 -4.16
CA GLY A 404 16.94 -8.56 -3.84
C GLY A 404 18.34 -8.38 -4.42
N GLY A 405 18.42 -8.05 -5.71
CA GLY A 405 19.68 -7.79 -6.40
C GLY A 405 19.89 -6.35 -6.83
N SER A 406 19.05 -5.40 -6.41
CA SER A 406 19.11 -4.02 -6.90
C SER A 406 18.66 -2.98 -5.88
N ARG A 407 19.09 -1.73 -6.08
CA ARG A 407 18.72 -0.56 -5.29
C ARG A 407 18.39 0.60 -6.22
N MET A 408 17.29 1.25 -5.99
CA MET A 408 16.83 2.42 -6.74
C MET A 408 16.82 3.65 -5.84
N LEU A 409 17.26 4.78 -6.38
CA LEU A 409 17.03 6.10 -5.83
C LEU A 409 16.25 6.93 -6.84
N ARG A 410 15.14 7.51 -6.42
CA ARG A 410 14.30 8.43 -7.19
C ARG A 410 14.48 9.85 -6.61
N SER A 411 14.93 10.80 -7.42
CA SER A 411 14.93 12.24 -7.14
C SER A 411 13.78 12.91 -7.91
N ALA A 412 13.62 14.22 -7.83
CA ALA A 412 12.53 14.92 -8.51
C ALA A 412 12.53 14.69 -10.03
N ARG A 413 13.69 14.62 -10.69
CA ARG A 413 13.82 14.45 -12.13
C ARG A 413 14.36 13.09 -12.56
N TYR A 414 15.35 12.56 -11.83
CA TYR A 414 16.06 11.36 -12.27
C TYR A 414 15.75 10.14 -11.40
N LYS A 415 15.86 8.99 -12.01
CA LYS A 415 15.83 7.70 -11.34
C LYS A 415 17.14 6.96 -11.63
N TYR A 416 17.84 6.57 -10.56
CA TYR A 416 19.07 5.80 -10.61
C TYR A 416 18.86 4.42 -10.02
N VAL A 417 19.31 3.39 -10.71
CA VAL A 417 19.26 2.00 -10.26
C VAL A 417 20.64 1.39 -10.36
N VAL A 418 21.06 0.67 -9.31
CA VAL A 418 22.27 -0.14 -9.31
C VAL A 418 21.91 -1.60 -9.06
N TYR A 419 22.54 -2.50 -9.82
CA TYR A 419 22.40 -3.95 -9.72
C TYR A 419 23.67 -4.56 -9.16
N ALA A 420 23.55 -5.58 -8.30
CA ALA A 420 24.68 -6.28 -7.68
C ALA A 420 25.48 -7.13 -8.70
N THR A 421 24.85 -7.54 -9.78
CA THR A 421 25.42 -8.45 -10.78
C THR A 421 25.10 -8.00 -12.21
N GLY A 422 25.68 -8.67 -13.20
CA GLY A 422 25.42 -8.42 -14.62
C GLY A 422 26.26 -7.29 -15.21
N LYS A 423 26.34 -7.24 -16.56
CA LYS A 423 26.89 -6.11 -17.28
C LYS A 423 25.85 -4.98 -17.32
N ARG A 424 26.33 -3.75 -17.59
CA ARG A 424 25.48 -2.56 -17.54
C ARG A 424 24.70 -2.48 -16.23
N ASN A 425 25.40 -2.74 -15.11
CA ASN A 425 24.80 -2.87 -13.79
C ASN A 425 24.31 -1.54 -13.17
N GLU A 426 24.27 -0.47 -13.95
CA GLU A 426 23.69 0.81 -13.55
C GLU A 426 22.71 1.31 -14.62
N MET A 427 21.65 1.92 -14.18
CA MET A 427 20.67 2.59 -15.03
C MET A 427 20.38 3.98 -14.47
N LEU A 428 20.37 4.98 -15.35
CA LEU A 428 19.93 6.34 -15.05
C LEU A 428 18.88 6.73 -16.06
N THR A 429 17.74 7.23 -15.59
CA THR A 429 16.63 7.67 -16.45
C THR A 429 16.22 9.09 -16.11
N ASP A 430 15.95 9.90 -17.10
CA ASP A 430 15.32 11.22 -16.95
C ASP A 430 13.79 11.05 -16.94
N MET A 431 13.20 10.99 -15.76
CA MET A 431 11.76 10.73 -15.60
C MET A 431 10.85 11.88 -16.09
N LYS A 432 11.44 13.03 -16.44
CA LYS A 432 10.71 14.14 -17.06
C LYS A 432 10.60 13.96 -18.56
N ASP A 433 11.69 13.61 -19.21
CA ASP A 433 11.79 13.57 -20.68
C ASP A 433 11.61 12.14 -21.22
N ASP A 434 11.85 11.12 -20.37
CA ASP A 434 11.64 9.69 -20.67
C ASP A 434 10.88 9.00 -19.51
N PRO A 435 9.62 9.36 -19.23
CA PRO A 435 8.83 8.75 -18.16
C PRO A 435 8.55 7.25 -18.40
N GLY A 436 8.71 6.76 -19.63
CA GLY A 436 8.60 5.36 -20.00
C GLY A 436 9.87 4.55 -19.78
N GLU A 437 10.96 5.15 -19.29
CA GLU A 437 12.22 4.49 -18.95
C GLU A 437 12.87 3.68 -20.11
N MET A 438 12.83 4.23 -21.32
CA MET A 438 13.25 3.55 -22.54
C MET A 438 14.73 3.70 -22.85
N THR A 439 15.45 4.60 -22.15
CA THR A 439 16.85 4.92 -22.44
C THR A 439 17.70 4.91 -21.16
N ASN A 440 18.76 4.11 -21.15
CA ASN A 440 19.71 4.09 -20.05
C ASN A 440 20.80 5.17 -20.24
N LEU A 441 20.63 6.33 -19.62
CA LEU A 441 21.57 7.46 -19.65
C LEU A 441 22.88 7.21 -18.86
N ALA A 442 22.98 6.13 -18.06
CA ALA A 442 24.23 5.77 -17.39
C ALA A 442 25.34 5.39 -18.38
N LEU A 443 24.98 5.13 -19.64
CA LEU A 443 25.89 4.81 -20.74
C LEU A 443 26.34 6.04 -21.54
N ASP A 444 25.72 7.21 -21.30
CA ASP A 444 26.02 8.44 -22.03
C ASP A 444 26.95 9.33 -21.19
N PRO A 445 28.18 9.63 -21.71
CA PRO A 445 29.13 10.53 -21.03
C PRO A 445 28.56 11.93 -20.71
N ALA A 446 27.58 12.41 -21.47
CA ALA A 446 26.94 13.70 -21.20
C ALA A 446 26.23 13.75 -19.83
N PHE A 447 25.83 12.61 -19.29
CA PHE A 447 25.15 12.48 -18.00
C PHE A 447 26.07 12.01 -16.86
N ALA A 448 27.40 11.96 -17.08
CA ALA A 448 28.38 11.49 -16.08
C ALA A 448 28.30 12.22 -14.74
N SER A 449 28.07 13.54 -14.74
CA SER A 449 27.91 14.34 -13.52
C SER A 449 26.62 14.00 -12.77
N VAL A 450 25.51 13.83 -13.49
CA VAL A 450 24.21 13.45 -12.92
C VAL A 450 24.31 12.05 -12.30
N LEU A 451 24.95 11.12 -13.00
CA LEU A 451 25.19 9.76 -12.50
C LEU A 451 26.03 9.73 -11.23
N THR A 452 27.12 10.53 -11.20
CA THR A 452 28.00 10.67 -10.02
C THR A 452 27.21 11.21 -8.83
N GLU A 453 26.40 12.22 -9.02
CA GLU A 453 25.57 12.78 -7.97
C GLU A 453 24.55 11.76 -7.41
N HIS A 454 23.88 10.99 -8.27
CA HIS A 454 22.92 10.00 -7.82
C HIS A 454 23.56 8.80 -7.11
N ARG A 455 24.80 8.43 -7.50
CA ARG A 455 25.62 7.49 -6.74
C ARG A 455 25.93 7.98 -5.34
N ARG A 456 26.29 9.28 -5.19
CA ARG A 456 26.54 9.91 -3.89
C ARG A 456 25.26 9.93 -3.04
N LEU A 457 24.16 10.42 -3.59
CA LEU A 457 22.86 10.48 -2.91
C LEU A 457 22.40 9.10 -2.40
N LEU A 458 22.55 8.04 -3.21
CA LEU A 458 22.20 6.69 -2.76
C LEU A 458 23.09 6.22 -1.61
N LYS A 459 24.41 6.47 -1.65
CA LYS A 459 25.32 6.12 -0.55
C LYS A 459 25.01 6.85 0.75
N GLU A 460 24.62 8.12 0.67
CA GLU A 460 24.29 8.95 1.83
C GLU A 460 22.93 8.62 2.42
N TRP A 461 21.97 8.25 1.58
CA TRP A 461 20.61 7.95 2.02
C TRP A 461 20.55 6.84 3.08
N TYR A 462 21.36 5.78 2.93
CA TYR A 462 21.32 4.62 3.84
C TYR A 462 21.69 4.97 5.28
N PRO A 463 22.86 5.56 5.59
CA PRO A 463 23.20 5.93 6.96
C PRO A 463 22.29 7.02 7.53
N GLU A 464 21.80 7.96 6.72
CA GLU A 464 20.86 9.01 7.16
C GLU A 464 19.52 8.41 7.63
N ASN A 465 19.10 7.31 7.02
CA ASN A 465 17.88 6.60 7.40
C ASN A 465 18.11 5.44 8.38
N GLY A 466 19.34 5.30 8.91
CA GLY A 466 19.70 4.26 9.86
C GLY A 466 19.79 2.87 9.24
N GLU A 467 20.07 2.81 7.92
CA GLU A 467 20.19 1.59 7.12
C GLU A 467 21.62 1.40 6.63
N VAL A 468 21.93 0.23 6.07
CA VAL A 468 23.27 -0.11 5.54
C VAL A 468 23.16 -0.51 4.08
N LEU A 469 23.89 0.21 3.23
CA LEU A 469 24.07 -0.21 1.83
C LEU A 469 25.10 -1.32 1.76
N GLU A 470 24.72 -2.48 1.26
CA GLU A 470 25.59 -3.65 1.18
C GLU A 470 26.70 -3.47 0.13
N ALA A 471 27.90 -3.95 0.44
CA ALA A 471 29.08 -3.84 -0.43
C ALA A 471 28.91 -4.53 -1.80
N LYS A 472 27.98 -5.48 -1.93
CA LYS A 472 27.66 -6.15 -3.22
C LYS A 472 27.21 -5.18 -4.32
N TYR A 473 26.64 -4.03 -3.93
CA TYR A 473 26.28 -2.95 -4.84
C TYR A 473 27.51 -2.07 -5.08
N ASN A 474 28.50 -2.57 -5.78
CA ASN A 474 29.76 -1.89 -6.06
C ASN A 474 29.53 -0.58 -6.83
N ILE A 475 28.99 0.42 -6.13
CA ILE A 475 28.77 1.76 -6.67
C ILE A 475 30.13 2.40 -6.84
N LYS A 476 30.53 2.59 -8.10
CA LYS A 476 31.81 3.20 -8.44
C LYS A 476 31.98 4.51 -7.66
N GLY A 477 33.07 4.58 -6.90
CA GLY A 477 33.48 5.82 -6.24
C GLY A 477 33.99 6.83 -7.26
N ASN A 478 34.12 8.07 -6.84
CA ASN A 478 34.94 9.05 -7.56
C ASN A 478 36.39 8.59 -7.56
#